data_191b56fcb22f7094af9d18a99ecbcf2b
#
_entry.id   191b56fcb22f7094af9d18a99ecbcf2b
#
_cell.length_a   1.000
_cell.length_b   1.000
_cell.length_c   1.000
_cell.angle_alpha   90.00
_cell.angle_beta   90.00
_cell.angle_gamma   90.00
#
_symmetry.space_group_name_H-M   'P 1'
#
loop_
_entity.id
_entity.type
_entity.pdbx_description
1 polymer ?
#
loop_
_entity_poly.entity_id
_entity_poly.type
_entity_poly.pdbx_seq_one_letter_code
_entity_poly.pdbx_strand_id
1 'polypeptide(L)'
;DAGRDTLSRVLYGARYSLFIGLCATTLSLLIGVSLGLSAAFWPKIIGKVIMLVNDILMSYPSLLLAIIIAAILGPSMTNTIITIALVCLPPFIRLTRATAMVELQRDYVTASRVIGVGTMRMLFVTVLPNCMAPLIVQATMVFSSAILEAGAIGFLGFGVQPPDAEWGAMLGTARQYIQSNVWLAIFPGLAIFISALAINLTGDGLRDALDPKLKEVS
;
A
#
# COMPACT_ATOMS: atom_id res chain seq x y z
N ASP A 1 -25.03 -8.12 -17.50
CA ASP A 1 -25.03 -9.53 -17.09
C ASP A 1 -26.45 -9.96 -16.79
N ALA A 2 -27.12 -10.58 -17.77
CA ALA A 2 -28.49 -11.01 -17.64
C ALA A 2 -28.69 -11.93 -16.42
N GLY A 3 -29.47 -11.47 -15.42
CA GLY A 3 -29.93 -12.27 -14.30
C GLY A 3 -29.02 -12.34 -13.06
N ARG A 4 -27.90 -11.62 -12.99
CA ARG A 4 -27.06 -11.58 -11.77
C ARG A 4 -27.40 -10.38 -10.90
N ASP A 5 -27.63 -10.61 -9.60
CA ASP A 5 -27.88 -9.54 -8.64
C ASP A 5 -26.63 -8.68 -8.42
N THR A 6 -26.73 -7.41 -8.78
CA THR A 6 -25.63 -6.45 -8.69
C THR A 6 -25.26 -6.13 -7.24
N LEU A 7 -26.26 -6.02 -6.34
CA LEU A 7 -26.00 -5.71 -4.93
C LEU A 7 -25.23 -6.84 -4.25
N SER A 8 -25.67 -8.07 -4.44
CA SER A 8 -24.96 -9.24 -3.91
C SER A 8 -23.52 -9.29 -4.41
N ARG A 9 -23.28 -9.00 -5.70
CA ARG A 9 -21.93 -8.98 -6.27
C ARG A 9 -21.07 -7.87 -5.70
N VAL A 10 -21.60 -6.67 -5.47
CA VAL A 10 -20.86 -5.56 -4.82
C VAL A 10 -20.46 -5.93 -3.40
N LEU A 11 -21.38 -6.53 -2.63
CA LEU A 11 -21.10 -6.96 -1.26
C LEU A 11 -20.06 -8.10 -1.21
N TYR A 12 -20.20 -9.11 -2.07
CA TYR A 12 -19.21 -10.19 -2.16
C TYR A 12 -17.86 -9.69 -2.70
N GLY A 13 -17.88 -8.77 -3.67
CA GLY A 13 -16.71 -8.14 -4.26
C GLY A 13 -15.86 -7.39 -3.25
N ALA A 14 -16.47 -6.84 -2.20
CA ALA A 14 -15.76 -6.19 -1.11
C ALA A 14 -14.67 -7.08 -0.50
N ARG A 15 -14.95 -8.39 -0.35
CA ARG A 15 -13.97 -9.34 0.21
C ARG A 15 -12.70 -9.39 -0.63
N TYR A 16 -12.83 -9.50 -1.95
CA TYR A 16 -11.68 -9.57 -2.85
C TYR A 16 -10.95 -8.24 -2.92
N SER A 17 -11.66 -7.13 -3.15
CA SER A 17 -11.06 -5.82 -3.31
C SER A 17 -10.35 -5.34 -2.04
N LEU A 18 -10.96 -5.51 -0.86
CA LEU A 18 -10.36 -5.16 0.42
C LEU A 18 -9.20 -6.11 0.78
N PHE A 19 -9.33 -7.40 0.52
CA PHE A 19 -8.28 -8.38 0.78
C PHE A 19 -7.04 -8.12 -0.09
N ILE A 20 -7.21 -7.83 -1.38
CA ILE A 20 -6.11 -7.47 -2.28
C ILE A 20 -5.39 -6.23 -1.74
N GLY A 21 -6.12 -5.16 -1.43
CA GLY A 21 -5.55 -3.94 -0.89
C GLY A 21 -4.79 -4.17 0.42
N LEU A 22 -5.39 -4.93 1.35
CA LEU A 22 -4.77 -5.24 2.65
C LEU A 22 -3.49 -6.07 2.49
N CYS A 23 -3.54 -7.14 1.70
CA CYS A 23 -2.38 -8.01 1.46
C CYS A 23 -1.25 -7.25 0.76
N ALA A 24 -1.57 -6.47 -0.28
CA ALA A 24 -0.60 -5.66 -1.00
C ALA A 24 0.07 -4.62 -0.10
N THR A 25 -0.72 -3.90 0.72
CA THR A 25 -0.21 -2.92 1.67
C THR A 25 0.67 -3.58 2.74
N THR A 26 0.23 -4.71 3.29
CA THR A 26 1.01 -5.44 4.30
C THR A 26 2.34 -5.93 3.73
N LEU A 27 2.32 -6.50 2.53
CA LEU A 27 3.52 -6.98 1.85
C LEU A 27 4.49 -5.84 1.55
N SER A 28 3.99 -4.72 1.00
CA SER A 28 4.82 -3.54 0.73
C SER A 28 5.35 -2.89 2.01
N LEU A 29 4.57 -2.86 3.10
CA LEU A 29 5.02 -2.40 4.41
C LEU A 29 6.18 -3.26 4.93
N LEU A 30 6.02 -4.58 4.99
CA LEU A 30 7.04 -5.49 5.52
C LEU A 30 8.35 -5.41 4.73
N ILE A 31 8.27 -5.46 3.40
CA ILE A 31 9.45 -5.37 2.53
C ILE A 31 10.04 -3.95 2.58
N GLY A 32 9.20 -2.91 2.47
CA GLY A 32 9.62 -1.52 2.44
C GLY A 32 10.28 -1.06 3.72
N VAL A 33 9.75 -1.47 4.88
CA VAL A 33 10.36 -1.21 6.19
C VAL A 33 11.72 -1.90 6.30
N SER A 34 11.81 -3.16 5.91
CA SER A 34 13.06 -3.92 5.97
C SER A 34 14.15 -3.29 5.08
N LEU A 35 13.80 -2.90 3.86
CA LEU A 35 14.71 -2.23 2.94
C LEU A 35 15.05 -0.82 3.41
N GLY A 36 14.10 -0.06 3.91
CA GLY A 36 14.29 1.29 4.43
C GLY A 36 15.22 1.33 5.65
N LEU A 37 15.04 0.41 6.62
CA LEU A 37 15.95 0.24 7.75
C LEU A 37 17.35 -0.13 7.29
N SER A 38 17.46 -1.08 6.35
CA SER A 38 18.74 -1.48 5.78
C SER A 38 19.44 -0.31 5.08
N ALA A 39 18.69 0.51 4.33
CA ALA A 39 19.22 1.68 3.65
C ALA A 39 19.67 2.79 4.63
N ALA A 40 19.02 2.92 5.78
CA ALA A 40 19.42 3.86 6.82
C ALA A 40 20.66 3.41 7.57
N PHE A 41 20.77 2.12 7.90
CA PHE A 41 21.86 1.59 8.71
C PHE A 41 23.16 1.39 7.93
N TRP A 42 23.06 0.99 6.64
CA TRP A 42 24.21 0.82 5.74
C TRP A 42 24.17 1.80 4.55
N PRO A 43 24.35 3.11 4.79
CA PRO A 43 24.07 4.14 3.77
C PRO A 43 25.08 4.17 2.61
N LYS A 44 26.29 3.61 2.80
CA LYS A 44 27.39 3.75 1.83
C LYS A 44 27.16 2.96 0.53
N ILE A 45 26.87 1.68 0.58
CA ILE A 45 26.68 0.80 -0.59
C ILE A 45 25.24 0.34 -0.66
N ILE A 46 24.76 -0.39 0.35
CA ILE A 46 23.42 -0.98 0.38
C ILE A 46 22.36 0.13 0.25
N GLY A 47 22.48 1.20 1.03
CA GLY A 47 21.55 2.32 0.98
C GLY A 47 21.54 3.03 -0.37
N LYS A 48 22.70 3.20 -1.02
CA LYS A 48 22.75 3.80 -2.37
C LYS A 48 22.05 2.92 -3.41
N VAL A 49 22.26 1.61 -3.38
CA VAL A 49 21.62 0.68 -4.33
C VAL A 49 20.11 0.63 -4.10
N ILE A 50 19.66 0.49 -2.85
CA ILE A 50 18.22 0.48 -2.53
C ILE A 50 17.56 1.78 -3.00
N MET A 51 18.17 2.93 -2.71
CA MET A 51 17.60 4.22 -3.12
C MET A 51 17.62 4.42 -4.64
N LEU A 52 18.66 3.96 -5.33
CA LEU A 52 18.70 4.00 -6.79
C LEU A 52 17.54 3.19 -7.40
N VAL A 53 17.33 1.97 -6.94
CA VAL A 53 16.21 1.12 -7.41
C VAL A 53 14.87 1.79 -7.07
N ASN A 54 14.74 2.31 -5.86
CA ASN A 54 13.55 3.04 -5.42
C ASN A 54 13.26 4.26 -6.33
N ASP A 55 14.26 5.04 -6.66
CA ASP A 55 14.11 6.22 -7.51
C ASP A 55 13.78 5.85 -8.95
N ILE A 56 14.30 4.73 -9.47
CA ILE A 56 13.91 4.16 -10.76
C ILE A 56 12.41 3.78 -10.73
N LEU A 57 11.94 3.08 -9.71
CA LEU A 57 10.52 2.72 -9.59
C LEU A 57 9.62 3.96 -9.54
N MET A 58 10.03 5.00 -8.83
CA MET A 58 9.28 6.27 -8.73
C MET A 58 9.36 7.15 -9.98
N SER A 59 10.25 6.87 -10.93
CA SER A 59 10.32 7.62 -12.20
C SER A 59 9.18 7.27 -13.15
N TYR A 60 8.51 6.15 -12.94
CA TYR A 60 7.35 5.74 -13.72
C TYR A 60 6.04 6.15 -13.02
N PRO A 61 5.01 6.58 -13.76
CA PRO A 61 3.65 6.71 -13.24
C PRO A 61 3.18 5.35 -12.69
N SER A 62 2.66 5.35 -11.44
CA SER A 62 2.32 4.12 -10.72
C SER A 62 1.41 3.17 -11.52
N LEU A 63 0.36 3.72 -12.16
CA LEU A 63 -0.55 2.94 -13.02
C LEU A 63 0.16 2.31 -14.22
N LEU A 64 1.08 3.02 -14.88
CA LEU A 64 1.80 2.44 -16.01
C LEU A 64 2.72 1.30 -15.57
N LEU A 65 3.43 1.49 -14.46
CA LEU A 65 4.26 0.44 -13.86
C LEU A 65 3.40 -0.78 -13.47
N ALA A 66 2.25 -0.53 -12.85
CA ALA A 66 1.31 -1.58 -12.47
C ALA A 66 0.83 -2.40 -13.69
N ILE A 67 0.45 -1.73 -14.79
CA ILE A 67 0.00 -2.40 -16.01
C ILE A 67 1.13 -3.25 -16.62
N ILE A 68 2.35 -2.73 -16.67
CA ILE A 68 3.50 -3.47 -17.21
C ILE A 68 3.75 -4.74 -16.40
N ILE A 69 3.79 -4.63 -15.07
CA ILE A 69 4.02 -5.78 -14.19
C ILE A 69 2.86 -6.79 -14.31
N ALA A 70 1.61 -6.32 -14.28
CA ALA A 70 0.43 -7.16 -14.39
C ALA A 70 0.36 -7.90 -15.74
N ALA A 71 0.76 -7.24 -16.83
CA ALA A 71 0.81 -7.85 -18.15
C ALA A 71 1.87 -8.96 -18.25
N ILE A 72 3.00 -8.81 -17.57
CA ILE A 72 4.07 -9.83 -17.52
C ILE A 72 3.64 -11.03 -16.65
N LEU A 73 3.04 -10.76 -15.48
CA LEU A 73 2.66 -11.82 -14.54
C LEU A 73 1.38 -12.56 -14.95
N GLY A 74 0.54 -11.92 -15.75
CA GLY A 74 -0.78 -12.44 -16.15
C GLY A 74 -1.88 -12.21 -15.12
N PRO A 75 -3.15 -12.38 -15.53
CA PRO A 75 -4.32 -12.08 -14.71
C PRO A 75 -4.52 -13.13 -13.62
N SER A 76 -4.42 -12.74 -12.36
CA SER A 76 -4.82 -13.51 -11.19
C SER A 76 -4.84 -12.63 -9.94
N MET A 77 -5.56 -13.05 -8.92
CA MET A 77 -5.58 -12.35 -7.63
C MET A 77 -4.19 -12.23 -7.00
N THR A 78 -3.42 -13.32 -7.00
CA THR A 78 -2.06 -13.33 -6.44
C THR A 78 -1.12 -12.38 -7.19
N ASN A 79 -1.17 -12.40 -8.51
CA ASN A 79 -0.35 -11.53 -9.35
C ASN A 79 -0.74 -10.05 -9.17
N THR A 80 -2.04 -9.78 -8.98
CA THR A 80 -2.54 -8.43 -8.65
C THR A 80 -1.97 -7.95 -7.31
N ILE A 81 -1.99 -8.79 -6.27
CA ILE A 81 -1.41 -8.46 -4.96
C ILE A 81 0.09 -8.15 -5.10
N ILE A 82 0.85 -8.99 -5.80
CA ILE A 82 2.29 -8.79 -6.01
C ILE A 82 2.55 -7.50 -6.78
N THR A 83 1.80 -7.26 -7.85
CA THR A 83 1.92 -6.05 -8.68
C THR A 83 1.73 -4.79 -7.84
N ILE A 84 0.63 -4.72 -7.10
CA ILE A 84 0.31 -3.55 -6.27
C ILE A 84 1.33 -3.40 -5.15
N ALA A 85 1.75 -4.50 -4.53
CA ALA A 85 2.77 -4.46 -3.48
C ALA A 85 4.10 -3.87 -3.99
N LEU A 86 4.53 -4.21 -5.19
CA LEU A 86 5.75 -3.66 -5.80
C LEU A 86 5.60 -2.16 -6.11
N VAL A 87 4.45 -1.74 -6.61
CA VAL A 87 4.16 -0.34 -6.92
C VAL A 87 4.05 0.52 -5.65
N CYS A 88 3.49 -0.04 -4.59
CA CYS A 88 3.31 0.63 -3.29
C CYS A 88 4.56 0.56 -2.39
N LEU A 89 5.62 -0.10 -2.81
CA LEU A 89 6.85 -0.29 -2.03
C LEU A 89 7.63 1.02 -1.78
N PRO A 90 7.84 1.90 -2.77
CA PRO A 90 8.70 3.07 -2.66
C PRO A 90 8.38 4.04 -1.52
N PRO A 91 7.12 4.42 -1.25
CA PRO A 91 6.79 5.29 -0.13
C PRO A 91 7.26 4.76 1.22
N PHE A 92 7.12 3.44 1.47
CA PHE A 92 7.57 2.81 2.71
C PHE A 92 9.09 2.81 2.85
N ILE A 93 9.83 2.50 1.77
CA ILE A 93 11.30 2.54 1.78
C ILE A 93 11.79 3.95 2.15
N ARG A 94 11.24 4.96 1.47
CA ARG A 94 11.66 6.35 1.66
C ARG A 94 11.33 6.87 3.05
N LEU A 95 10.11 6.64 3.53
CA LEU A 95 9.68 7.09 4.85
C LEU A 95 10.46 6.38 5.96
N THR A 96 10.59 5.04 5.88
CA THR A 96 11.34 4.28 6.88
C THR A 96 12.79 4.71 6.95
N ARG A 97 13.44 4.90 5.78
CA ARG A 97 14.82 5.39 5.76
C ARG A 97 14.93 6.76 6.40
N ALA A 98 14.05 7.69 6.07
CA ALA A 98 14.10 9.06 6.61
C ALA A 98 13.92 9.08 8.13
N THR A 99 12.90 8.41 8.66
CA THR A 99 12.63 8.33 10.10
C THR A 99 13.74 7.59 10.85
N ALA A 100 14.20 6.44 10.31
CA ALA A 100 15.28 5.68 10.93
C ALA A 100 16.62 6.46 10.97
N MET A 101 16.93 7.25 9.95
CA MET A 101 18.14 8.09 9.96
C MET A 101 18.12 9.13 11.08
N VAL A 102 16.95 9.71 11.39
CA VAL A 102 16.78 10.64 12.51
C VAL A 102 16.96 9.90 13.83
N GLU A 103 16.31 8.75 13.99
CA GLU A 103 16.38 7.97 15.24
C GLU A 103 17.78 7.40 15.50
N LEU A 104 18.53 7.03 14.47
CA LEU A 104 19.90 6.52 14.58
C LEU A 104 20.89 7.57 15.15
N GLN A 105 20.55 8.86 15.15
CA GLN A 105 21.36 9.96 15.71
C GLN A 105 21.00 10.28 17.17
N ARG A 106 19.99 9.64 17.76
CA ARG A 106 19.57 9.88 19.14
C ARG A 106 20.55 9.30 20.16
N ASP A 107 20.65 9.95 21.30
CA ASP A 107 21.58 9.57 22.38
C ASP A 107 21.33 8.15 22.91
N TYR A 108 20.07 7.70 22.99
CA TYR A 108 19.75 6.36 23.45
C TYR A 108 20.25 5.26 22.49
N VAL A 109 20.34 5.56 21.18
CA VAL A 109 20.92 4.64 20.19
C VAL A 109 22.43 4.61 20.34
N THR A 110 23.05 5.78 20.59
CA THR A 110 24.49 5.87 20.88
C THR A 110 24.84 5.10 22.14
N ALA A 111 24.08 5.27 23.23
CA ALA A 111 24.24 4.49 24.45
C ALA A 111 24.11 2.97 24.20
N SER A 112 23.11 2.56 23.41
CA SER A 112 22.94 1.14 23.03
C SER A 112 24.14 0.56 22.27
N ARG A 113 24.80 1.37 21.43
CA ARG A 113 26.05 0.96 20.75
C ARG A 113 27.20 0.78 21.71
N VAL A 114 27.36 1.70 22.67
CA VAL A 114 28.45 1.65 23.67
C VAL A 114 28.37 0.39 24.52
N ILE A 115 27.17 -0.04 24.92
CA ILE A 115 26.96 -1.27 25.68
C ILE A 115 26.96 -2.56 24.81
N GLY A 116 27.26 -2.44 23.51
CA GLY A 116 27.48 -3.59 22.62
C GLY A 116 26.20 -4.28 22.12
N VAL A 117 25.05 -3.58 22.02
CA VAL A 117 23.82 -4.13 21.45
C VAL A 117 24.05 -4.51 19.98
N GLY A 118 23.75 -5.75 19.62
CA GLY A 118 23.89 -6.25 18.25
C GLY A 118 22.97 -5.54 17.26
N THR A 119 23.42 -5.43 16.00
CA THR A 119 22.78 -4.67 14.92
C THR A 119 21.29 -4.99 14.72
N MET A 120 20.92 -6.27 14.65
CA MET A 120 19.52 -6.68 14.43
C MET A 120 18.62 -6.25 15.60
N ARG A 121 19.08 -6.44 16.83
CA ARG A 121 18.36 -5.99 18.02
C ARG A 121 18.21 -4.46 18.03
N MET A 122 19.26 -3.73 17.64
CA MET A 122 19.21 -2.28 17.55
C MET A 122 18.16 -1.81 16.52
N LEU A 123 18.12 -2.43 15.33
CA LEU A 123 17.19 -2.04 14.27
C LEU A 123 15.74 -2.34 14.66
N PHE A 124 15.45 -3.58 15.07
CA PHE A 124 14.06 -4.03 15.26
C PHE A 124 13.50 -3.74 16.66
N VAL A 125 14.32 -3.65 17.68
CA VAL A 125 13.86 -3.46 19.07
C VAL A 125 14.07 -2.02 19.54
N THR A 126 15.12 -1.32 19.05
CA THR A 126 15.44 0.02 19.52
C THR A 126 14.96 1.11 18.55
N VAL A 127 15.22 0.97 17.24
CA VAL A 127 14.92 2.00 16.25
C VAL A 127 13.51 1.86 15.68
N LEU A 128 13.13 0.68 15.19
CA LEU A 128 11.84 0.48 14.52
C LEU A 128 10.62 0.89 15.36
N PRO A 129 10.50 0.57 16.66
CA PRO A 129 9.34 0.98 17.45
C PRO A 129 9.12 2.50 17.47
N ASN A 130 10.20 3.29 17.45
CA ASN A 130 10.15 4.74 17.42
C ASN A 130 9.80 5.31 16.03
N CYS A 131 9.89 4.48 14.97
CA CYS A 131 9.48 4.84 13.61
C CYS A 131 8.02 4.43 13.30
N MET A 132 7.33 3.72 14.21
CA MET A 132 6.03 3.08 13.90
C MET A 132 4.90 4.09 13.65
N ALA A 133 4.84 5.21 14.39
CA ALA A 133 3.73 6.15 14.27
C ALA A 133 3.56 6.67 12.82
N PRO A 134 4.57 7.25 12.16
CA PRO A 134 4.44 7.68 10.77
C PRO A 134 4.22 6.50 9.80
N LEU A 135 4.72 5.31 10.09
CA LEU A 135 4.52 4.12 9.24
C LEU A 135 3.08 3.60 9.28
N ILE A 136 2.43 3.66 10.44
CA ILE A 136 1.01 3.27 10.58
C ILE A 136 0.13 4.24 9.76
N VAL A 137 0.38 5.54 9.87
CA VAL A 137 -0.33 6.56 9.08
C VAL A 137 -0.09 6.34 7.58
N GLN A 138 1.16 6.10 7.18
CA GLN A 138 1.48 5.80 5.78
C GLN A 138 0.77 4.55 5.27
N ALA A 139 0.63 3.52 6.12
CA ALA A 139 -0.04 2.28 5.75
C ALA A 139 -1.54 2.50 5.42
N THR A 140 -2.24 3.39 6.14
CA THR A 140 -3.63 3.71 5.80
C THR A 140 -3.75 4.44 4.47
N MET A 141 -2.87 5.38 4.18
CA MET A 141 -2.83 6.09 2.88
C MET A 141 -2.52 5.13 1.73
N VAL A 142 -1.54 4.25 1.91
CA VAL A 142 -1.17 3.24 0.90
C VAL A 142 -2.31 2.23 0.70
N PHE A 143 -3.01 1.84 1.77
CA PHE A 143 -4.15 0.93 1.65
C PHE A 143 -5.28 1.52 0.79
N SER A 144 -5.61 2.79 0.97
CA SER A 144 -6.57 3.49 0.12
C SER A 144 -6.11 3.51 -1.35
N SER A 145 -4.85 3.87 -1.60
CA SER A 145 -4.27 3.88 -2.96
C SER A 145 -4.25 2.48 -3.58
N ALA A 146 -3.93 1.44 -2.81
CA ALA A 146 -3.90 0.06 -3.25
C ALA A 146 -5.26 -0.44 -3.74
N ILE A 147 -6.37 -0.02 -3.08
CA ILE A 147 -7.73 -0.35 -3.54
C ILE A 147 -8.02 0.31 -4.89
N LEU A 148 -7.63 1.58 -5.07
CA LEU A 148 -7.82 2.30 -6.34
C LEU A 148 -7.01 1.64 -7.47
N GLU A 149 -5.76 1.29 -7.22
CA GLU A 149 -4.89 0.61 -8.19
C GLU A 149 -5.40 -0.81 -8.50
N ALA A 150 -5.89 -1.55 -7.49
CA ALA A 150 -6.55 -2.85 -7.71
C ALA A 150 -7.76 -2.72 -8.63
N GLY A 151 -8.60 -1.71 -8.37
CA GLY A 151 -9.74 -1.38 -9.22
C GLY A 151 -9.33 -1.06 -10.66
N ALA A 152 -8.26 -0.28 -10.86
CA ALA A 152 -7.76 0.05 -12.19
C ALA A 152 -7.20 -1.18 -12.93
N ILE A 153 -6.42 -2.03 -12.27
CA ILE A 153 -5.88 -3.28 -12.83
C ILE A 153 -7.02 -4.24 -13.16
N GLY A 154 -7.99 -4.39 -12.26
CA GLY A 154 -9.19 -5.19 -12.46
C GLY A 154 -10.05 -4.71 -13.63
N PHE A 155 -10.26 -3.38 -13.75
CA PHE A 155 -10.94 -2.75 -14.88
C PHE A 155 -10.31 -3.08 -16.23
N LEU A 156 -8.98 -3.17 -16.28
CA LEU A 156 -8.20 -3.50 -17.48
C LEU A 156 -8.17 -5.01 -17.77
N GLY A 157 -8.74 -5.84 -16.89
CA GLY A 157 -8.82 -7.29 -17.07
C GLY A 157 -7.63 -8.09 -16.55
N PHE A 158 -6.67 -7.46 -15.86
CA PHE A 158 -5.53 -8.14 -15.24
C PHE A 158 -5.79 -8.55 -13.78
N GLY A 159 -6.97 -8.21 -13.23
CA GLY A 159 -7.37 -8.54 -11.86
C GLY A 159 -7.90 -9.95 -11.68
N VAL A 160 -8.81 -10.08 -10.71
CA VAL A 160 -9.52 -11.32 -10.42
C VAL A 160 -10.41 -11.70 -11.59
N GLN A 161 -10.36 -12.98 -11.98
CA GLN A 161 -11.10 -13.48 -13.13
C GLN A 161 -12.49 -14.02 -12.75
N PRO A 162 -13.48 -13.94 -13.65
CA PRO A 162 -14.77 -14.59 -13.44
C PRO A 162 -14.61 -16.09 -13.09
N PRO A 163 -15.49 -16.65 -12.24
CA PRO A 163 -16.78 -16.12 -11.79
C PRO A 163 -16.73 -15.17 -10.59
N ASP A 164 -15.57 -15.00 -9.98
CA ASP A 164 -15.41 -14.19 -8.78
C ASP A 164 -15.76 -12.71 -9.04
N ALA A 165 -16.42 -12.09 -8.05
CA ALA A 165 -16.76 -10.68 -8.10
C ALA A 165 -15.65 -9.87 -7.42
N GLU A 166 -15.06 -8.93 -8.17
CA GLU A 166 -14.12 -7.91 -7.68
C GLU A 166 -14.54 -6.58 -8.29
N TRP A 167 -14.46 -5.48 -7.54
CA TRP A 167 -15.05 -4.20 -7.96
C TRP A 167 -14.45 -3.66 -9.27
N GLY A 168 -13.15 -3.81 -9.49
CA GLY A 168 -12.49 -3.41 -10.74
C GLY A 168 -12.93 -4.27 -11.93
N ALA A 169 -12.98 -5.60 -11.77
CA ALA A 169 -13.48 -6.51 -12.78
C ALA A 169 -14.97 -6.26 -13.10
N MET A 170 -15.77 -5.88 -12.09
CA MET A 170 -17.17 -5.48 -12.30
C MET A 170 -17.26 -4.19 -13.13
N LEU A 171 -16.41 -3.20 -12.89
CA LEU A 171 -16.32 -1.98 -13.71
C LEU A 171 -15.91 -2.31 -15.16
N GLY A 172 -14.94 -3.20 -15.35
CA GLY A 172 -14.51 -3.66 -16.66
C GLY A 172 -15.64 -4.29 -17.47
N THR A 173 -16.43 -5.15 -16.82
CA THR A 173 -17.64 -5.76 -17.42
C THR A 173 -18.72 -4.71 -17.69
N ALA A 174 -18.94 -3.77 -16.77
CA ALA A 174 -19.96 -2.72 -16.92
C ALA A 174 -19.72 -1.80 -18.12
N ARG A 175 -18.48 -1.67 -18.60
CA ARG A 175 -18.12 -0.86 -19.77
C ARG A 175 -18.94 -1.21 -21.01
N GLN A 176 -19.28 -2.49 -21.19
CA GLN A 176 -20.07 -2.96 -22.35
C GLN A 176 -21.54 -2.52 -22.27
N TYR A 177 -22.03 -2.20 -21.09
CA TYR A 177 -23.42 -1.90 -20.80
C TYR A 177 -23.66 -0.44 -20.40
N ILE A 178 -22.66 0.42 -20.48
CA ILE A 178 -22.72 1.79 -19.93
C ILE A 178 -23.83 2.62 -20.58
N GLN A 179 -24.13 2.38 -21.87
CA GLN A 179 -25.18 3.09 -22.60
C GLN A 179 -26.59 2.58 -22.27
N SER A 180 -26.72 1.32 -21.86
CA SER A 180 -28.01 0.72 -21.54
C SER A 180 -28.32 0.66 -20.06
N ASN A 181 -27.30 0.53 -19.22
CA ASN A 181 -27.44 0.45 -17.76
C ASN A 181 -26.19 0.97 -17.04
N VAL A 182 -26.17 2.28 -16.78
CA VAL A 182 -25.07 2.98 -16.09
C VAL A 182 -24.89 2.50 -14.64
N TRP A 183 -25.95 1.99 -13.99
CA TRP A 183 -25.91 1.56 -12.60
C TRP A 183 -24.93 0.41 -12.35
N LEU A 184 -24.66 -0.43 -13.37
CA LEU A 184 -23.66 -1.50 -13.29
C LEU A 184 -22.25 -0.97 -13.04
N ALA A 185 -21.95 0.27 -13.45
CA ALA A 185 -20.67 0.93 -13.19
C ALA A 185 -20.71 1.77 -11.91
N ILE A 186 -21.84 2.45 -11.64
CA ILE A 186 -21.98 3.35 -10.49
C ILE A 186 -21.81 2.59 -9.16
N PHE A 187 -22.46 1.46 -8.97
CA PHE A 187 -22.40 0.74 -7.69
C PHE A 187 -21.00 0.25 -7.30
N PRO A 188 -20.24 -0.46 -8.15
CA PRO A 188 -18.87 -0.82 -7.79
C PRO A 188 -17.93 0.39 -7.69
N GLY A 189 -18.13 1.43 -8.50
CA GLY A 189 -17.39 2.69 -8.39
C GLY A 189 -17.62 3.40 -7.06
N LEU A 190 -18.87 3.48 -6.59
CA LEU A 190 -19.20 4.01 -5.27
C LEU A 190 -18.62 3.15 -4.14
N ALA A 191 -18.61 1.84 -4.28
CA ALA A 191 -18.01 0.95 -3.28
C ALA A 191 -16.51 1.21 -3.12
N ILE A 192 -15.77 1.37 -4.23
CA ILE A 192 -14.35 1.76 -4.22
C ILE A 192 -14.20 3.13 -3.57
N PHE A 193 -14.97 4.12 -4.00
CA PHE A 193 -14.88 5.50 -3.50
C PHE A 193 -15.13 5.58 -1.99
N ILE A 194 -16.23 4.98 -1.50
CA ILE A 194 -16.58 4.99 -0.08
C ILE A 194 -15.52 4.29 0.75
N SER A 195 -15.01 3.15 0.29
CA SER A 195 -13.95 2.41 0.99
C SER A 195 -12.66 3.22 1.07
N ALA A 196 -12.22 3.81 -0.04
CA ALA A 196 -11.04 4.65 -0.07
C ALA A 196 -11.18 5.88 0.83
N LEU A 197 -12.34 6.55 0.81
CA LEU A 197 -12.64 7.70 1.65
C LEU A 197 -12.63 7.32 3.14
N ALA A 198 -13.31 6.23 3.53
CA ALA A 198 -13.36 5.77 4.91
C ALA A 198 -11.96 5.44 5.46
N ILE A 199 -11.11 4.80 4.65
CA ILE A 199 -9.74 4.46 5.03
C ILE A 199 -8.90 5.73 5.19
N ASN A 200 -9.01 6.71 4.28
CA ASN A 200 -8.27 7.96 4.38
C ASN A 200 -8.69 8.76 5.63
N LEU A 201 -10.00 8.87 5.91
CA LEU A 201 -10.48 9.52 7.13
C LEU A 201 -9.99 8.81 8.40
N THR A 202 -9.92 7.48 8.38
CA THR A 202 -9.34 6.71 9.50
C THR A 202 -7.85 7.01 9.64
N GLY A 203 -7.12 7.13 8.52
CA GLY A 203 -5.71 7.49 8.51
C GLY A 203 -5.44 8.88 9.09
N ASP A 204 -6.26 9.87 8.75
CA ASP A 204 -6.17 11.23 9.28
C ASP A 204 -6.44 11.23 10.79
N GLY A 205 -7.47 10.52 11.26
CA GLY A 205 -7.75 10.37 12.69
C GLY A 205 -6.61 9.67 13.46
N LEU A 206 -5.96 8.66 12.85
CA LEU A 206 -4.78 8.01 13.43
C LEU A 206 -3.58 8.97 13.50
N ARG A 207 -3.38 9.78 12.47
CA ARG A 207 -2.34 10.80 12.44
C ARG A 207 -2.51 11.77 13.59
N ASP A 208 -3.71 12.32 13.77
CA ASP A 208 -4.01 13.27 14.84
C ASP A 208 -3.81 12.63 16.23
N ALA A 209 -4.23 11.38 16.40
CA ALA A 209 -4.08 10.66 17.67
C ALA A 209 -2.62 10.29 18.00
N LEU A 210 -1.77 10.10 16.98
CA LEU A 210 -0.36 9.71 17.14
C LEU A 210 0.59 10.91 17.14
N ASP A 211 0.13 12.15 16.83
CA ASP A 211 0.96 13.34 16.83
C ASP A 211 1.21 13.83 18.26
N PRO A 212 2.48 13.79 18.77
CA PRO A 212 2.80 14.23 20.13
C PRO A 212 2.55 15.72 20.36
N LYS A 213 2.62 16.55 19.30
CA LYS A 213 2.48 18.01 19.40
C LYS A 213 1.07 18.45 19.76
N LEU A 214 0.05 17.66 19.43
CA LEU A 214 -1.34 17.96 19.80
C LEU A 214 -1.63 17.68 21.28
N LYS A 215 -0.81 16.87 21.95
CA LYS A 215 -0.95 16.56 23.40
C LYS A 215 -0.37 17.63 24.32
N GLU A 216 0.45 18.54 23.82
CA GLU A 216 1.05 19.63 24.63
C GLU A 216 0.16 20.88 24.69
N VAL A 217 -0.95 20.94 23.94
CA VAL A 217 -1.85 22.13 23.84
C VAL A 217 -3.17 21.90 24.59
N SER A 218 -3.41 20.74 25.12
CA SER A 218 -4.58 20.42 25.95
C SER A 218 -4.18 20.23 27.42
#